data_c277c433ba1153879a639ace1334daba
#
_entry.id   c277c433ba1153879a639ace1334daba
#
_cell.length_a   1.000
_cell.length_b   1.000
_cell.length_c   1.000
_cell.angle_alpha   90.00
_cell.angle_beta   90.00
_cell.angle_gamma   90.00
#
_symmetry.space_group_name_H-M   'P 1'
#
loop_
_entity.id
_entity.type
_entity.pdbx_description
1 polymer ?
#
loop_
_entity_poly.entity_id
_entity_poly.type
_entity_poly.pdbx_seq_one_letter_code
_entity_poly.pdbx_strand_id
1 'polypeptide(L)'
;MENAITGWKRYMLVQPSMMILITAQAISSNILTDLVLYRTCSITLNINKTECLLLHENSSSAEALKIDAQVQPKASLILMTKSIIESVIPAFLSLFLGPWSDIYGRKSIMLPGYIGTSLMYLFLSFMSVWDVNPWFLLIAYIPYACCGGFGIILLGTICYLTDISNEQERGWQLAWMEALISVGILTGILTGPVIFRAYGYTVVFAIATICCIVAGLHIFFLVPETICSTNSITVKSLFDIHLVRKLISTCTKKRNGFDRYIVWCCIACIILMVIALQGDMTIGFLFATARLGWDVNKYSIYLATNIIFSILESLVNKIGCLVHSFTLKPWHMYLSAVLGMFGGITSPMIRAIISKSVPSEDTGKIFSMTVSIETLTPLVAAPLYNLIYLHFMPPIYPLPVWLVSVGIYIICILIHMSYRTNIVYHNYSIKLI
;
A
#
# COMPACT_ATOMS: atom_id res chain seq x y z
N MET A 1 2.09 -22.56 25.01
CA MET A 1 1.07 -21.72 24.35
C MET A 1 0.27 -22.42 23.24
N GLU A 2 0.61 -23.65 22.87
CA GLU A 2 -0.08 -24.40 21.80
C GLU A 2 -1.58 -24.65 22.02
N ASN A 3 -2.06 -24.62 23.25
CA ASN A 3 -3.44 -24.96 23.61
C ASN A 3 -4.42 -23.77 23.67
N ALA A 4 -3.98 -22.52 23.39
CA ALA A 4 -4.84 -21.34 23.61
C ALA A 4 -5.57 -20.86 22.36
N ILE A 5 -5.14 -21.21 21.15
CA ILE A 5 -5.70 -20.68 19.91
C ILE A 5 -5.97 -21.81 18.93
N THR A 6 -7.04 -22.57 19.17
CA THR A 6 -7.50 -23.63 18.26
C THR A 6 -8.77 -23.21 17.50
N GLY A 7 -8.94 -23.73 16.28
CA GLY A 7 -10.13 -23.53 15.47
C GLY A 7 -10.23 -22.20 14.76
N TRP A 8 -11.46 -21.77 14.41
CA TRP A 8 -11.76 -20.58 13.60
C TRP A 8 -11.29 -19.24 14.22
N LYS A 9 -11.05 -19.18 15.54
CA LYS A 9 -10.56 -17.98 16.23
C LYS A 9 -9.19 -17.49 15.69
N ARG A 10 -8.35 -18.37 15.16
CA ARG A 10 -7.07 -18.00 14.53
C ARG A 10 -7.23 -17.08 13.33
N TYR A 11 -8.37 -17.17 12.63
CA TYR A 11 -8.68 -16.37 11.43
C TYR A 11 -9.28 -15.00 11.75
N MET A 12 -9.46 -14.67 13.02
CA MET A 12 -10.11 -13.45 13.49
C MET A 12 -9.28 -12.66 14.51
N LEU A 13 -7.96 -12.94 14.60
CA LEU A 13 -7.09 -12.25 15.56
C LEU A 13 -6.66 -10.87 15.04
N VAL A 14 -5.77 -10.83 14.06
CA VAL A 14 -5.20 -9.57 13.52
C VAL A 14 -5.90 -9.11 12.26
N GLN A 15 -6.55 -10.01 11.54
CA GLN A 15 -7.17 -9.74 10.25
C GLN A 15 -8.31 -8.70 10.31
N PRO A 16 -9.25 -8.71 11.30
CA PRO A 16 -10.28 -7.68 11.39
C PRO A 16 -9.70 -6.28 11.63
N SER A 17 -8.66 -6.17 12.44
CA SER A 17 -7.99 -4.88 12.67
C SER A 17 -7.35 -4.35 11.40
N MET A 18 -6.71 -5.22 10.59
CA MET A 18 -6.18 -4.83 9.29
C MET A 18 -7.29 -4.37 8.34
N MET A 19 -8.40 -5.10 8.26
CA MET A 19 -9.55 -4.71 7.45
C MET A 19 -10.07 -3.32 7.84
N ILE A 20 -10.27 -3.05 9.12
CA ILE A 20 -10.75 -1.76 9.63
C ILE A 20 -9.75 -0.64 9.31
N LEU A 21 -8.45 -0.87 9.51
CA LEU A 21 -7.39 0.09 9.19
C LEU A 21 -7.40 0.44 7.70
N ILE A 22 -7.44 -0.57 6.83
CA ILE A 22 -7.46 -0.38 5.37
C ILE A 22 -8.75 0.32 4.93
N THR A 23 -9.89 0.01 5.57
CA THR A 23 -11.15 0.73 5.32
C THR A 23 -10.97 2.22 5.63
N ALA A 24 -10.37 2.58 6.77
CA ALA A 24 -10.11 3.98 7.12
C ALA A 24 -9.21 4.68 6.09
N GLN A 25 -8.14 4.01 5.65
CA GLN A 25 -7.25 4.54 4.61
C GLN A 25 -7.96 4.73 3.27
N ALA A 26 -8.78 3.76 2.86
CA ALA A 26 -9.51 3.81 1.60
C ALA A 26 -10.63 4.87 1.60
N ILE A 27 -11.32 5.07 2.74
CA ILE A 27 -12.31 6.17 2.91
C ILE A 27 -11.64 7.52 2.63
N SER A 28 -10.42 7.73 3.14
CA SER A 28 -9.77 9.04 3.19
C SER A 28 -8.86 9.36 2.01
N SER A 29 -8.33 8.37 1.28
CA SER A 29 -7.23 8.57 0.32
C SER A 29 -7.57 9.53 -0.82
N ASN A 30 -8.66 9.27 -1.54
CA ASN A 30 -9.09 10.11 -2.68
C ASN A 30 -9.58 11.48 -2.21
N ILE A 31 -10.26 11.52 -1.04
CA ILE A 31 -10.80 12.72 -0.44
C ILE A 31 -9.69 13.66 0.04
N LEU A 32 -8.57 13.12 0.52
CA LEU A 32 -7.40 13.91 0.84
C LEU A 32 -6.78 14.53 -0.42
N THR A 33 -6.67 13.77 -1.50
CA THR A 33 -6.15 14.28 -2.77
C THR A 33 -7.04 15.41 -3.29
N ASP A 34 -8.34 15.24 -3.21
CA ASP A 34 -9.34 16.25 -3.55
C ASP A 34 -9.22 17.51 -2.67
N LEU A 35 -9.06 17.35 -1.34
CA LEU A 35 -8.81 18.46 -0.42
C LEU A 35 -7.53 19.23 -0.78
N VAL A 36 -6.45 18.53 -1.17
CA VAL A 36 -5.19 19.16 -1.59
C VAL A 36 -5.40 19.95 -2.89
N LEU A 37 -6.12 19.40 -3.86
CA LEU A 37 -6.47 20.09 -5.12
C LEU A 37 -7.28 21.36 -4.83
N TYR A 38 -8.37 21.26 -4.08
CA TYR A 38 -9.25 22.38 -3.73
C TYR A 38 -8.49 23.51 -3.00
N ARG A 39 -7.68 23.16 -1.99
CA ARG A 39 -6.91 24.15 -1.25
C ARG A 39 -5.76 24.75 -2.06
N THR A 40 -5.16 23.98 -2.94
CA THR A 40 -4.15 24.52 -3.88
C THR A 40 -4.77 25.54 -4.81
N CYS A 41 -5.99 25.30 -5.29
CA CYS A 41 -6.77 26.25 -6.08
C CYS A 41 -7.08 27.53 -5.28
N SER A 42 -7.76 27.38 -4.17
CA SER A 42 -8.34 28.52 -3.41
C SER A 42 -7.32 29.30 -2.59
N ILE A 43 -6.28 28.65 -2.04
CA ILE A 43 -5.33 29.28 -1.13
C ILE A 43 -3.98 29.55 -1.79
N THR A 44 -3.41 28.55 -2.51
CA THR A 44 -2.07 28.71 -3.09
C THR A 44 -2.09 29.51 -4.38
N LEU A 45 -3.12 29.38 -5.19
CA LEU A 45 -3.30 30.15 -6.45
C LEU A 45 -4.17 31.38 -6.28
N ASN A 46 -4.84 31.54 -5.12
CA ASN A 46 -5.79 32.63 -4.84
C ASN A 46 -6.90 32.76 -5.89
N ILE A 47 -7.33 31.65 -6.48
CA ILE A 47 -8.47 31.59 -7.41
C ILE A 47 -9.75 31.69 -6.58
N ASN A 48 -10.80 32.30 -7.15
CA ASN A 48 -12.06 32.48 -6.46
C ASN A 48 -12.64 31.12 -6.01
N LYS A 49 -13.14 31.04 -4.75
CA LYS A 49 -13.70 29.81 -4.21
C LYS A 49 -14.86 29.24 -5.07
N THR A 50 -15.66 30.10 -5.67
CA THR A 50 -16.75 29.69 -6.60
C THR A 50 -16.23 29.01 -7.84
N GLU A 51 -15.10 29.48 -8.40
CA GLU A 51 -14.45 28.87 -9.55
C GLU A 51 -13.78 27.54 -9.16
N CYS A 52 -13.15 27.47 -7.97
CA CYS A 52 -12.57 26.23 -7.45
C CYS A 52 -13.64 25.16 -7.16
N LEU A 53 -14.89 25.54 -6.82
CA LEU A 53 -16.01 24.59 -6.67
C LEU A 53 -16.43 23.93 -8.00
N LEU A 54 -16.12 24.54 -9.14
CA LEU A 54 -16.34 23.90 -10.44
C LEU A 54 -15.56 22.59 -10.60
N LEU A 55 -14.42 22.44 -9.90
CA LEU A 55 -13.67 21.18 -9.87
C LEU A 55 -14.48 20.03 -9.26
N HIS A 56 -15.45 20.35 -8.37
CA HIS A 56 -16.33 19.36 -7.73
C HIS A 56 -17.67 19.19 -8.47
N GLU A 57 -18.29 20.31 -8.89
CA GLU A 57 -19.65 20.30 -9.41
C GLU A 57 -19.70 20.01 -10.91
N ASN A 58 -18.74 20.54 -11.66
CA ASN A 58 -18.69 20.39 -13.12
C ASN A 58 -17.26 20.25 -13.65
N SER A 59 -16.56 19.23 -13.16
CA SER A 59 -15.16 18.95 -13.50
C SER A 59 -14.89 18.70 -14.99
N SER A 60 -15.93 18.45 -15.79
CA SER A 60 -15.84 18.26 -17.26
C SER A 60 -15.96 19.57 -18.06
N SER A 61 -16.23 20.71 -17.42
CA SER A 61 -16.32 21.98 -18.12
C SER A 61 -14.96 22.46 -18.64
N ALA A 62 -14.94 23.21 -19.76
CA ALA A 62 -13.71 23.74 -20.31
C ALA A 62 -12.99 24.71 -19.34
N GLU A 63 -13.74 25.37 -18.45
CA GLU A 63 -13.22 26.26 -17.43
C GLU A 63 -12.57 25.46 -16.28
N ALA A 64 -13.26 24.41 -15.78
CA ALA A 64 -12.71 23.51 -14.77
C ALA A 64 -11.41 22.85 -15.23
N LEU A 65 -11.33 22.38 -16.48
CA LEU A 65 -10.12 21.77 -17.03
C LEU A 65 -8.95 22.78 -17.15
N LYS A 66 -9.22 24.07 -17.44
CA LYS A 66 -8.17 25.09 -17.42
C LYS A 66 -7.63 25.36 -16.03
N ILE A 67 -8.52 25.44 -15.03
CA ILE A 67 -8.13 25.63 -13.63
C ILE A 67 -7.34 24.41 -13.14
N ASP A 68 -7.81 23.21 -13.44
CA ASP A 68 -7.17 21.95 -13.06
C ASP A 68 -5.74 21.86 -13.60
N ALA A 69 -5.52 22.25 -14.86
CA ALA A 69 -4.19 22.29 -15.47
C ALA A 69 -3.20 23.21 -14.74
N GLN A 70 -3.67 24.26 -14.06
CA GLN A 70 -2.83 25.16 -13.25
C GLN A 70 -2.62 24.63 -11.81
N VAL A 71 -3.62 23.94 -11.26
CA VAL A 71 -3.62 23.43 -9.89
C VAL A 71 -2.77 22.16 -9.78
N GLN A 72 -2.91 21.24 -10.73
CA GLN A 72 -2.30 19.91 -10.67
C GLN A 72 -0.78 19.89 -10.47
N PRO A 73 0.03 20.75 -11.13
CA PRO A 73 1.49 20.72 -10.91
C PRO A 73 1.87 20.99 -9.45
N LYS A 74 1.19 21.94 -8.79
CA LYS A 74 1.45 22.28 -7.39
C LYS A 74 0.90 21.24 -6.43
N ALA A 75 -0.31 20.75 -6.69
CA ALA A 75 -0.94 19.70 -5.89
C ALA A 75 -0.14 18.40 -5.95
N SER A 76 0.32 18.00 -7.14
CA SER A 76 1.12 16.79 -7.31
C SER A 76 2.47 16.86 -6.59
N LEU A 77 3.08 18.05 -6.51
CA LEU A 77 4.30 18.26 -5.72
C LEU A 77 4.06 18.06 -4.21
N ILE A 78 2.92 18.54 -3.69
CA ILE A 78 2.52 18.34 -2.29
C ILE A 78 2.28 16.84 -2.02
N LEU A 79 1.56 16.15 -2.90
CA LEU A 79 1.30 14.71 -2.80
C LEU A 79 2.58 13.87 -2.91
N MET A 80 3.52 14.28 -3.75
CA MET A 80 4.84 13.65 -3.84
C MET A 80 5.61 13.82 -2.52
N THR A 81 5.61 15.02 -1.95
CA THR A 81 6.26 15.30 -0.65
C THR A 81 5.61 14.49 0.46
N LYS A 82 4.27 14.38 0.48
CA LYS A 82 3.53 13.50 1.38
C LYS A 82 4.06 12.05 1.28
N SER A 83 4.15 11.50 0.08
CA SER A 83 4.62 10.13 -0.14
C SER A 83 6.06 9.92 0.33
N ILE A 84 6.92 10.92 0.20
CA ILE A 84 8.29 10.88 0.72
C ILE A 84 8.28 10.81 2.26
N ILE A 85 7.48 11.63 2.93
CA ILE A 85 7.36 11.62 4.41
C ILE A 85 6.83 10.27 4.88
N GLU A 86 5.79 9.73 4.21
CA GLU A 86 5.20 8.42 4.53
C GLU A 86 6.15 7.25 4.32
N SER A 87 7.23 7.42 3.56
CA SER A 87 8.12 6.32 3.17
C SER A 87 9.48 6.35 3.86
N VAL A 88 10.13 7.52 3.96
CA VAL A 88 11.53 7.62 4.42
C VAL A 88 11.69 7.15 5.86
N ILE A 89 10.93 7.75 6.77
CA ILE A 89 11.04 7.44 8.20
C ILE A 89 10.55 6.03 8.50
N PRO A 90 9.36 5.58 8.02
CA PRO A 90 8.90 4.21 8.22
C PRO A 90 9.83 3.16 7.64
N ALA A 91 10.42 3.40 6.47
CA ALA A 91 11.35 2.47 5.86
C ALA A 91 12.62 2.29 6.69
N PHE A 92 13.18 3.40 7.18
CA PHE A 92 14.32 3.33 8.10
C PHE A 92 13.97 2.57 9.37
N LEU A 93 12.82 2.87 9.98
CA LEU A 93 12.36 2.21 11.20
C LEU A 93 12.10 0.71 10.97
N SER A 94 11.54 0.32 9.84
CA SER A 94 11.18 -1.08 9.55
C SER A 94 12.40 -2.00 9.50
N LEU A 95 13.58 -1.51 9.09
CA LEU A 95 14.83 -2.27 9.09
C LEU A 95 15.26 -2.69 10.49
N PHE A 96 14.97 -1.88 11.49
CA PHE A 96 15.31 -2.16 12.88
C PHE A 96 14.19 -2.87 13.63
N LEU A 97 12.94 -2.42 13.43
CA LEU A 97 11.80 -2.93 14.17
C LEU A 97 11.41 -4.36 13.79
N GLY A 98 11.71 -4.79 12.54
CA GLY A 98 11.50 -6.16 12.13
C GLY A 98 12.24 -7.18 13.01
N PRO A 99 13.59 -7.20 13.00
CA PRO A 99 14.37 -8.08 13.85
C PRO A 99 14.16 -7.84 15.36
N TRP A 100 13.88 -6.61 15.75
CA TRP A 100 13.58 -6.26 17.13
C TRP A 100 12.29 -6.93 17.60
N SER A 101 11.26 -7.00 16.76
CA SER A 101 9.99 -7.65 17.09
C SER A 101 10.12 -9.16 17.26
N ASP A 102 11.15 -9.80 16.70
CA ASP A 102 11.47 -11.22 16.91
C ASP A 102 11.91 -11.50 18.35
N ILE A 103 12.33 -10.48 19.10
CA ILE A 103 12.82 -10.59 20.47
C ILE A 103 11.79 -10.05 21.48
N TYR A 104 11.18 -8.91 21.17
CA TYR A 104 10.36 -8.14 22.12
C TYR A 104 8.86 -8.27 21.90
N GLY A 105 8.44 -8.99 20.86
CA GLY A 105 7.04 -9.27 20.57
C GLY A 105 6.47 -8.49 19.39
N ARG A 106 5.50 -9.10 18.73
CA ARG A 106 4.87 -8.56 17.49
C ARG A 106 3.91 -7.42 17.79
N LYS A 107 3.18 -7.52 18.86
CA LYS A 107 2.22 -6.50 19.30
C LYS A 107 2.89 -5.17 19.63
N SER A 108 4.14 -5.23 20.14
CA SER A 108 4.94 -4.07 20.52
C SER A 108 5.25 -3.13 19.34
N ILE A 109 5.29 -3.64 18.10
CA ILE A 109 5.50 -2.82 16.91
C ILE A 109 4.18 -2.41 16.23
N MET A 110 3.14 -3.22 16.34
CA MET A 110 1.85 -2.91 15.72
C MET A 110 1.14 -1.74 16.42
N LEU A 111 1.08 -1.74 17.76
CA LEU A 111 0.35 -0.73 18.53
C LEU A 111 0.81 0.71 18.27
N PRO A 112 2.12 1.04 18.29
CA PRO A 112 2.57 2.38 17.90
C PRO A 112 2.10 2.79 16.50
N GLY A 113 2.12 1.86 15.53
CA GLY A 113 1.62 2.11 14.18
C GLY A 113 0.14 2.53 14.15
N TYR A 114 -0.74 1.83 14.90
CA TYR A 114 -2.15 2.21 15.03
C TYR A 114 -2.32 3.56 15.72
N ILE A 115 -1.54 3.85 16.76
CA ILE A 115 -1.57 5.14 17.45
C ILE A 115 -1.14 6.27 16.51
N GLY A 116 -0.03 6.09 15.79
CA GLY A 116 0.46 7.09 14.83
C GLY A 116 -0.52 7.38 13.71
N THR A 117 -1.19 6.34 13.18
CA THR A 117 -2.22 6.47 12.15
C THR A 117 -3.47 7.17 12.69
N SER A 118 -3.89 6.87 13.93
CA SER A 118 -5.02 7.53 14.57
C SER A 118 -4.75 9.03 14.78
N LEU A 119 -3.54 9.38 15.25
CA LEU A 119 -3.12 10.78 15.43
C LEU A 119 -3.06 11.52 14.09
N MET A 120 -2.57 10.88 13.03
CA MET A 120 -2.55 11.47 11.69
C MET A 120 -3.96 11.88 11.24
N TYR A 121 -4.93 10.96 11.32
CA TYR A 121 -6.30 11.27 10.91
C TYR A 121 -6.97 12.28 11.84
N LEU A 122 -6.66 12.26 13.13
CA LEU A 122 -7.14 13.26 14.09
C LEU A 122 -6.63 14.66 13.71
N PHE A 123 -5.34 14.80 13.38
CA PHE A 123 -4.80 16.08 12.94
C PHE A 123 -5.37 16.53 11.59
N LEU A 124 -5.56 15.60 10.64
CA LEU A 124 -6.22 15.92 9.37
C LEU A 124 -7.67 16.37 9.58
N SER A 125 -8.43 15.71 10.47
CA SER A 125 -9.78 16.13 10.82
C SER A 125 -9.80 17.54 11.39
N PHE A 126 -8.89 17.83 12.32
CA PHE A 126 -8.77 19.15 12.92
C PHE A 126 -8.37 20.22 11.90
N MET A 127 -7.32 19.95 11.09
CA MET A 127 -6.83 20.89 10.07
C MET A 127 -7.83 21.09 8.92
N SER A 128 -8.77 20.18 8.72
CA SER A 128 -9.80 20.33 7.67
C SER A 128 -10.86 21.38 8.02
N VAL A 129 -11.02 21.73 9.30
CA VAL A 129 -11.99 22.75 9.75
C VAL A 129 -11.57 24.17 9.29
N TRP A 130 -10.28 24.45 9.25
CA TRP A 130 -9.76 25.77 8.85
C TRP A 130 -9.17 25.75 7.46
N ASP A 131 -9.24 26.90 6.77
CA ASP A 131 -8.61 27.13 5.47
C ASP A 131 -7.10 27.33 5.63
N VAL A 132 -6.37 26.27 5.95
CA VAL A 132 -4.90 26.31 6.06
C VAL A 132 -4.25 25.98 4.73
N ASN A 133 -3.03 26.52 4.51
CA ASN A 133 -2.25 26.20 3.32
C ASN A 133 -2.03 24.68 3.23
N PRO A 134 -2.22 24.06 2.06
CA PRO A 134 -2.13 22.61 1.89
C PRO A 134 -0.77 22.01 2.30
N TRP A 135 0.32 22.76 2.30
CA TRP A 135 1.61 22.32 2.82
C TRP A 135 1.59 22.01 4.32
N PHE A 136 0.76 22.68 5.12
CA PHE A 136 0.62 22.39 6.54
C PHE A 136 -0.04 21.04 6.81
N LEU A 137 -0.86 20.51 5.87
CA LEU A 137 -1.44 19.16 6.00
C LEU A 137 -0.35 18.09 6.14
N LEU A 138 0.86 18.33 5.62
CA LEU A 138 1.99 17.40 5.74
C LEU A 138 2.45 17.20 7.20
N ILE A 139 2.21 18.16 8.08
CA ILE A 139 2.54 18.04 9.51
C ILE A 139 1.76 16.90 10.17
N ALA A 140 0.53 16.65 9.71
CA ALA A 140 -0.28 15.54 10.22
C ALA A 140 0.37 14.16 10.00
N TYR A 141 1.26 14.03 9.01
CA TYR A 141 1.96 12.78 8.69
C TYR A 141 3.18 12.50 9.57
N ILE A 142 3.65 13.46 10.37
CA ILE A 142 4.81 13.28 11.24
C ILE A 142 4.59 12.17 12.28
N PRO A 143 3.48 12.16 13.08
CA PRO A 143 3.25 11.05 14.04
C PRO A 143 3.12 9.71 13.36
N TYR A 144 2.45 9.65 12.20
CA TYR A 144 2.35 8.44 11.40
C TYR A 144 3.74 7.90 11.00
N ALA A 145 4.59 8.76 10.45
CA ALA A 145 5.92 8.38 10.00
C ALA A 145 6.82 7.95 11.18
N CYS A 146 6.80 8.70 12.29
CA CYS A 146 7.59 8.38 13.49
C CYS A 146 7.18 7.07 14.17
N CYS A 147 5.91 6.67 14.04
CA CYS A 147 5.40 5.38 14.54
C CYS A 147 5.57 4.23 13.53
N GLY A 148 6.21 4.48 12.38
CA GLY A 148 6.53 3.47 11.37
C GLY A 148 5.41 3.18 10.37
N GLY A 149 4.31 3.88 10.45
CA GLY A 149 3.24 3.87 9.45
C GLY A 149 2.64 2.50 9.16
N PHE A 150 2.02 2.40 7.99
CA PHE A 150 1.38 1.16 7.52
C PHE A 150 2.36 0.00 7.37
N GLY A 151 3.59 0.27 6.94
CA GLY A 151 4.59 -0.77 6.70
C GLY A 151 4.91 -1.59 7.94
N ILE A 152 5.02 -0.95 9.11
CA ILE A 152 5.30 -1.65 10.38
C ILE A 152 4.08 -2.43 10.88
N ILE A 153 2.86 -1.90 10.69
CA ILE A 153 1.64 -2.64 11.03
C ILE A 153 1.55 -3.90 10.16
N LEU A 154 1.78 -3.77 8.85
CA LEU A 154 1.77 -4.90 7.91
C LEU A 154 2.85 -5.92 8.25
N LEU A 155 4.08 -5.48 8.54
CA LEU A 155 5.18 -6.32 8.96
C LEU A 155 4.81 -7.12 10.23
N GLY A 156 4.36 -6.43 11.26
CA GLY A 156 3.94 -7.06 12.52
C GLY A 156 2.82 -8.08 12.31
N THR A 157 1.85 -7.75 11.45
CA THR A 157 0.73 -8.64 11.11
C THR A 157 1.19 -9.89 10.37
N ILE A 158 2.05 -9.76 9.35
CA ILE A 158 2.58 -10.91 8.61
C ILE A 158 3.42 -11.81 9.52
N CYS A 159 4.32 -11.21 10.31
CA CYS A 159 5.14 -11.98 11.25
C CYS A 159 4.27 -12.67 12.32
N TYR A 160 3.26 -11.98 12.86
CA TYR A 160 2.31 -12.58 13.80
C TYR A 160 1.59 -13.78 13.20
N LEU A 161 1.07 -13.65 11.96
CA LEU A 161 0.40 -14.76 11.26
C LEU A 161 1.34 -15.93 10.99
N THR A 162 2.61 -15.66 10.68
CA THR A 162 3.60 -16.73 10.47
C THR A 162 3.95 -17.46 11.78
N ASP A 163 3.93 -16.76 12.92
CA ASP A 163 4.22 -17.33 14.23
C ASP A 163 3.09 -18.24 14.75
N ILE A 164 1.82 -17.93 14.42
CA ILE A 164 0.64 -18.72 14.87
C ILE A 164 0.22 -19.81 13.90
N SER A 165 0.79 -19.85 12.68
CA SER A 165 0.37 -20.79 11.63
C SER A 165 1.41 -21.86 11.35
N ASN A 166 0.93 -23.10 11.12
CA ASN A 166 1.74 -24.19 10.63
C ASN A 166 2.12 -23.98 9.15
N GLU A 167 3.16 -24.64 8.65
CA GLU A 167 3.63 -24.50 7.26
C GLU A 167 2.53 -24.73 6.22
N GLN A 168 1.61 -25.70 6.49
CA GLN A 168 0.51 -26.02 5.60
C GLN A 168 -0.59 -24.96 5.59
N GLU A 169 -0.87 -24.32 6.73
CA GLU A 169 -1.94 -23.33 6.90
C GLU A 169 -1.48 -21.89 6.62
N ARG A 170 -0.17 -21.61 6.64
CA ARG A 170 0.41 -20.28 6.50
C ARG A 170 -0.03 -19.58 5.22
N GLY A 171 0.00 -20.29 4.09
CA GLY A 171 -0.44 -19.75 2.81
C GLY A 171 -1.91 -19.33 2.84
N TRP A 172 -2.76 -20.13 3.46
CA TRP A 172 -4.19 -19.83 3.63
C TRP A 172 -4.42 -18.61 4.55
N GLN A 173 -3.70 -18.52 5.66
CA GLN A 173 -3.79 -17.38 6.58
C GLN A 173 -3.41 -16.05 5.91
N LEU A 174 -2.33 -16.04 5.12
CA LEU A 174 -1.91 -14.87 4.35
C LEU A 174 -2.92 -14.51 3.26
N ALA A 175 -3.45 -15.51 2.55
CA ALA A 175 -4.49 -15.29 1.53
C ALA A 175 -5.78 -14.73 2.14
N TRP A 176 -6.18 -15.22 3.32
CA TRP A 176 -7.34 -14.72 4.04
C TRP A 176 -7.15 -13.26 4.49
N MET A 177 -5.95 -12.91 4.97
CA MET A 177 -5.60 -11.51 5.29
C MET A 177 -5.73 -10.61 4.06
N GLU A 178 -5.17 -11.00 2.91
CA GLU A 178 -5.25 -10.25 1.63
C GLU A 178 -6.70 -10.09 1.16
N ALA A 179 -7.52 -11.12 1.32
CA ALA A 179 -8.95 -11.05 0.99
C ALA A 179 -9.67 -10.01 1.85
N LEU A 180 -9.42 -9.97 3.17
CA LEU A 180 -10.00 -8.97 4.07
C LEU A 180 -9.46 -7.56 3.82
N ILE A 181 -8.20 -7.40 3.42
CA ILE A 181 -7.65 -6.13 2.93
C ILE A 181 -8.46 -5.66 1.72
N SER A 182 -8.71 -6.53 0.75
CA SER A 182 -9.48 -6.19 -0.46
C SER A 182 -10.92 -5.79 -0.13
N VAL A 183 -11.57 -6.48 0.81
CA VAL A 183 -12.92 -6.10 1.31
C VAL A 183 -12.87 -4.74 2.00
N GLY A 184 -11.83 -4.47 2.80
CA GLY A 184 -11.62 -3.19 3.46
C GLY A 184 -11.45 -2.04 2.45
N ILE A 185 -10.65 -2.24 1.40
CA ILE A 185 -10.47 -1.26 0.33
C ILE A 185 -11.81 -0.99 -0.38
N LEU A 186 -12.51 -2.05 -0.77
CA LEU A 186 -13.80 -1.93 -1.47
C LEU A 186 -14.83 -1.15 -0.64
N THR A 187 -15.01 -1.52 0.63
CA THR A 187 -15.91 -0.83 1.55
C THR A 187 -15.53 0.65 1.71
N GLY A 188 -14.25 0.94 1.91
CA GLY A 188 -13.78 2.31 2.09
C GLY A 188 -13.97 3.19 0.87
N ILE A 189 -13.64 2.68 -0.32
CA ILE A 189 -13.79 3.40 -1.58
C ILE A 189 -15.27 3.70 -1.90
N LEU A 190 -16.19 2.78 -1.60
CA LEU A 190 -17.60 2.99 -1.84
C LEU A 190 -18.25 3.94 -0.81
N THR A 191 -17.87 3.85 0.46
CA THR A 191 -18.47 4.66 1.54
C THR A 191 -17.87 6.06 1.61
N GLY A 192 -16.58 6.23 1.27
CA GLY A 192 -15.88 7.52 1.36
C GLY A 192 -16.60 8.68 0.67
N PRO A 193 -16.89 8.60 -0.64
CA PRO A 193 -17.57 9.68 -1.36
C PRO A 193 -18.99 9.96 -0.85
N VAL A 194 -19.70 8.93 -0.34
CA VAL A 194 -21.04 9.09 0.24
C VAL A 194 -20.96 9.93 1.52
N ILE A 195 -20.02 9.59 2.40
CA ILE A 195 -19.78 10.33 3.65
C ILE A 195 -19.31 11.76 3.33
N PHE A 196 -18.40 11.91 2.37
CA PHE A 196 -17.87 13.21 1.96
C PHE A 196 -18.97 14.14 1.45
N ARG A 197 -19.87 13.65 0.59
CA ARG A 197 -21.00 14.44 0.06
C ARG A 197 -22.00 14.85 1.13
N ALA A 198 -22.21 13.99 2.13
CA ALA A 198 -23.19 14.26 3.19
C ALA A 198 -22.64 15.20 4.27
N TYR A 199 -21.35 15.08 4.62
CA TYR A 199 -20.80 15.67 5.84
C TYR A 199 -19.45 16.41 5.63
N GLY A 200 -18.86 16.39 4.43
CA GLY A 200 -17.61 17.08 4.11
C GLY A 200 -16.35 16.40 4.64
N TYR A 201 -15.20 17.07 4.49
CA TYR A 201 -13.85 16.53 4.79
C TYR A 201 -13.65 16.14 6.25
N THR A 202 -14.08 16.99 7.17
CA THR A 202 -13.84 16.84 8.62
C THR A 202 -14.39 15.53 9.15
N VAL A 203 -15.64 15.19 8.77
CA VAL A 203 -16.30 13.97 9.24
C VAL A 203 -15.65 12.73 8.64
N VAL A 204 -15.19 12.79 7.40
CA VAL A 204 -14.46 11.68 6.76
C VAL A 204 -13.20 11.32 7.58
N PHE A 205 -12.36 12.31 7.92
CA PHE A 205 -11.16 12.08 8.71
C PHE A 205 -11.45 11.71 10.17
N ALA A 206 -12.56 12.22 10.75
CA ALA A 206 -13.01 11.82 12.08
C ALA A 206 -13.43 10.35 12.12
N ILE A 207 -14.17 9.87 11.12
CA ILE A 207 -14.56 8.46 11.01
C ILE A 207 -13.29 7.59 10.84
N ALA A 208 -12.35 8.00 9.99
CA ALA A 208 -11.08 7.29 9.82
C ALA A 208 -10.30 7.21 11.15
N THR A 209 -10.30 8.28 11.95
CA THR A 209 -9.70 8.29 13.30
C THR A 209 -10.35 7.25 14.21
N ILE A 210 -11.69 7.23 14.28
CA ILE A 210 -12.44 6.28 15.12
C ILE A 210 -12.14 4.84 14.68
N CYS A 211 -12.14 4.55 13.38
CA CYS A 211 -11.80 3.23 12.85
C CYS A 211 -10.39 2.80 13.28
N CYS A 212 -9.39 3.67 13.18
CA CYS A 212 -8.03 3.36 13.59
C CYS A 212 -7.90 3.12 15.10
N ILE A 213 -8.61 3.91 15.92
CA ILE A 213 -8.66 3.70 17.37
C ILE A 213 -9.30 2.36 17.70
N VAL A 214 -10.44 2.02 17.10
CA VAL A 214 -11.12 0.73 17.30
C VAL A 214 -10.20 -0.43 16.89
N ALA A 215 -9.51 -0.34 15.75
CA ALA A 215 -8.56 -1.35 15.31
C ALA A 215 -7.39 -1.51 16.29
N GLY A 216 -6.85 -0.39 16.80
CA GLY A 216 -5.78 -0.40 17.81
C GLY A 216 -6.24 -1.01 19.14
N LEU A 217 -7.44 -0.67 19.62
CA LEU A 217 -8.04 -1.25 20.82
C LEU A 217 -8.29 -2.76 20.65
N HIS A 218 -8.75 -3.18 19.49
CA HIS A 218 -8.91 -4.61 19.18
C HIS A 218 -7.57 -5.35 19.30
N ILE A 219 -6.49 -4.82 18.73
CA ILE A 219 -5.14 -5.39 18.89
C ILE A 219 -4.74 -5.41 20.37
N PHE A 220 -4.99 -4.31 21.09
CA PHE A 220 -4.58 -4.19 22.49
C PHE A 220 -5.26 -5.23 23.40
N PHE A 221 -6.58 -5.39 23.28
CA PHE A 221 -7.36 -6.21 24.21
C PHE A 221 -7.54 -7.67 23.77
N LEU A 222 -7.69 -7.93 22.46
CA LEU A 222 -8.13 -9.23 21.95
C LEU A 222 -7.01 -10.07 21.34
N VAL A 223 -5.92 -9.44 20.91
CA VAL A 223 -4.80 -10.18 20.29
C VAL A 223 -3.76 -10.52 21.36
N PRO A 224 -3.49 -11.82 21.65
CA PRO A 224 -2.44 -12.22 22.57
C PRO A 224 -1.06 -11.99 21.95
N GLU A 225 -0.03 -11.79 22.79
CA GLU A 225 1.36 -11.72 22.31
C GLU A 225 1.88 -13.13 21.97
N THR A 226 2.58 -13.26 20.85
CA THR A 226 3.16 -14.54 20.41
C THR A 226 4.52 -14.80 21.04
N ILE A 227 5.27 -13.76 21.37
CA ILE A 227 6.64 -13.83 21.89
C ILE A 227 6.67 -13.19 23.28
N CYS A 228 6.94 -13.99 24.30
CA CYS A 228 7.13 -13.49 25.66
C CYS A 228 8.62 -13.18 25.89
N SER A 229 8.99 -11.91 25.89
CA SER A 229 10.33 -11.48 26.23
C SER A 229 10.47 -11.32 27.75
N THR A 230 11.55 -11.87 28.31
CA THR A 230 11.97 -11.61 29.70
C THR A 230 12.86 -10.38 29.81
N ASN A 231 13.29 -9.82 28.68
CA ASN A 231 14.21 -8.70 28.64
C ASN A 231 13.47 -7.35 28.77
N SER A 232 14.03 -6.41 29.53
CA SER A 232 13.49 -5.06 29.63
C SER A 232 13.64 -4.32 28.30
N ILE A 233 12.56 -3.66 27.85
CA ILE A 233 12.57 -2.83 26.65
C ILE A 233 13.41 -1.58 26.92
N THR A 234 14.50 -1.41 26.20
CA THR A 234 15.34 -0.21 26.25
C THR A 234 15.37 0.45 24.87
N VAL A 235 15.34 1.79 24.80
CA VAL A 235 15.40 2.52 23.52
C VAL A 235 16.66 2.18 22.72
N LYS A 236 17.78 1.87 23.40
CA LYS A 236 19.02 1.40 22.76
C LYS A 236 18.83 0.06 22.00
N SER A 237 17.93 -0.81 22.47
CA SER A 237 17.69 -2.10 21.79
C SER A 237 16.93 -1.95 20.47
N LEU A 238 16.20 -0.84 20.27
CA LEU A 238 15.48 -0.54 19.01
C LEU A 238 16.42 -0.31 17.83
N PHE A 239 17.57 0.32 18.03
CA PHE A 239 18.51 0.72 16.97
C PHE A 239 19.78 -0.14 16.98
N ASP A 240 19.66 -1.43 17.29
CA ASP A 240 20.80 -2.34 17.29
C ASP A 240 21.17 -2.78 15.86
N ILE A 241 22.27 -2.22 15.34
CA ILE A 241 22.82 -2.53 14.01
C ILE A 241 23.17 -4.02 13.89
N HIS A 242 23.51 -4.70 14.99
CA HIS A 242 23.82 -6.12 14.97
C HIS A 242 22.61 -6.96 14.51
N LEU A 243 21.37 -6.57 14.91
CA LEU A 243 20.14 -7.24 14.49
C LEU A 243 19.93 -7.09 12.97
N VAL A 244 20.15 -5.89 12.44
CA VAL A 244 20.05 -5.63 10.99
C VAL A 244 21.12 -6.41 10.22
N ARG A 245 22.36 -6.45 10.72
CA ARG A 245 23.43 -7.24 10.12
C ARG A 245 23.11 -8.73 10.09
N LYS A 246 22.50 -9.25 11.18
CA LYS A 246 22.04 -10.63 11.26
C LYS A 246 20.93 -10.91 10.25
N LEU A 247 19.98 -9.97 10.07
CA LEU A 247 18.90 -10.04 9.07
C LEU A 247 19.50 -10.18 7.66
N ILE A 248 20.39 -9.26 7.27
CA ILE A 248 21.04 -9.27 5.95
C ILE A 248 21.86 -10.56 5.76
N SER A 249 22.61 -10.98 6.76
CA SER A 249 23.39 -12.23 6.69
C SER A 249 22.50 -13.45 6.50
N THR A 250 21.32 -13.48 7.12
CA THR A 250 20.33 -14.55 6.94
C THR A 250 19.84 -14.62 5.49
N CYS A 251 19.58 -13.49 4.85
CA CYS A 251 19.12 -13.43 3.46
C CYS A 251 20.20 -13.79 2.43
N THR A 252 21.48 -13.61 2.79
CA THR A 252 22.61 -13.87 1.90
C THR A 252 23.33 -15.20 2.14
N LYS A 253 23.08 -15.87 3.27
CA LYS A 253 23.74 -17.12 3.67
C LYS A 253 23.41 -18.27 2.70
N LYS A 254 24.44 -18.98 2.21
CA LYS A 254 24.26 -20.19 1.42
C LYS A 254 23.88 -21.36 2.34
N ARG A 255 22.78 -22.08 2.02
CA ARG A 255 22.28 -23.21 2.79
C ARG A 255 21.90 -24.36 1.86
N ASN A 256 22.03 -25.60 2.35
CA ASN A 256 21.51 -26.77 1.65
C ASN A 256 19.97 -26.72 1.66
N GLY A 257 19.34 -26.83 0.49
CA GLY A 257 17.88 -26.74 0.35
C GLY A 257 17.32 -25.29 0.30
N PHE A 258 18.17 -24.27 0.35
CA PHE A 258 17.78 -22.86 0.22
C PHE A 258 18.24 -22.30 -1.13
N ASP A 259 17.32 -22.15 -2.04
CA ASP A 259 17.61 -21.50 -3.32
C ASP A 259 17.52 -19.98 -3.20
N ARG A 260 18.67 -19.35 -2.97
CA ARG A 260 18.79 -17.89 -2.87
C ARG A 260 18.29 -17.16 -4.10
N TYR A 261 18.50 -17.75 -5.29
CA TYR A 261 18.07 -17.14 -6.53
C TYR A 261 16.56 -17.00 -6.59
N ILE A 262 15.82 -18.05 -6.19
CA ILE A 262 14.35 -18.03 -6.11
C ILE A 262 13.87 -16.91 -5.22
N VAL A 263 14.39 -16.82 -4.00
CA VAL A 263 13.94 -15.83 -3.01
C VAL A 263 14.20 -14.40 -3.51
N TRP A 264 15.41 -14.12 -4.04
CA TRP A 264 15.71 -12.80 -4.56
C TRP A 264 14.89 -12.43 -5.80
N CYS A 265 14.63 -13.38 -6.70
CA CYS A 265 13.72 -13.18 -7.83
C CYS A 265 12.30 -12.86 -7.35
N CYS A 266 11.79 -13.58 -6.36
CA CYS A 266 10.48 -13.34 -5.77
C CYS A 266 10.40 -11.94 -5.12
N ILE A 267 11.41 -11.56 -4.32
CA ILE A 267 11.50 -10.23 -3.71
C ILE A 267 11.53 -9.14 -4.79
N ALA A 268 12.35 -9.30 -5.83
CA ALA A 268 12.42 -8.35 -6.93
C ALA A 268 11.06 -8.20 -7.66
N CYS A 269 10.35 -9.30 -7.91
CA CYS A 269 9.02 -9.25 -8.51
C CYS A 269 8.01 -8.50 -7.63
N ILE A 270 8.00 -8.76 -6.31
CA ILE A 270 7.10 -8.05 -5.38
C ILE A 270 7.41 -6.55 -5.40
N ILE A 271 8.69 -6.16 -5.29
CA ILE A 271 9.10 -4.76 -5.31
C ILE A 271 8.64 -4.07 -6.60
N LEU A 272 8.90 -4.66 -7.75
CA LEU A 272 8.52 -4.10 -9.05
C LEU A 272 7.00 -3.95 -9.17
N MET A 273 6.23 -4.93 -8.71
CA MET A 273 4.77 -4.87 -8.69
C MET A 273 4.26 -3.77 -7.76
N VAL A 274 4.85 -3.62 -6.57
CA VAL A 274 4.47 -2.56 -5.63
C VAL A 274 4.84 -1.19 -6.18
N ILE A 275 5.96 -1.04 -6.93
CA ILE A 275 6.30 0.22 -7.62
C ILE A 275 5.19 0.60 -8.62
N ALA A 276 4.77 -0.34 -9.46
CA ALA A 276 3.70 -0.08 -10.43
C ALA A 276 2.39 0.28 -9.73
N LEU A 277 1.98 -0.51 -8.72
CA LEU A 277 0.74 -0.27 -7.98
C LEU A 277 0.74 1.09 -7.26
N GLN A 278 1.82 1.44 -6.58
CA GLN A 278 1.94 2.74 -5.88
C GLN A 278 1.97 3.91 -6.85
N GLY A 279 2.62 3.74 -8.00
CA GLY A 279 2.61 4.72 -9.07
C GLY A 279 1.20 4.98 -9.61
N ASP A 280 0.48 3.92 -9.94
CA ASP A 280 -0.90 3.97 -10.42
C ASP A 280 -1.83 4.64 -9.39
N MET A 281 -1.70 4.31 -8.11
CA MET A 281 -2.48 4.94 -7.04
C MET A 281 -2.17 6.42 -6.86
N THR A 282 -0.91 6.82 -7.02
CA THR A 282 -0.48 8.22 -6.84
C THR A 282 -1.05 9.13 -7.93
N ILE A 283 -1.13 8.65 -9.17
CA ILE A 283 -1.49 9.47 -10.35
C ILE A 283 -2.91 9.22 -10.81
N GLY A 284 -3.48 8.06 -10.51
CA GLY A 284 -4.74 7.60 -11.09
C GLY A 284 -5.88 8.62 -10.95
N PHE A 285 -6.06 9.20 -9.76
CA PHE A 285 -7.09 10.23 -9.55
C PHE A 285 -6.77 11.53 -10.29
N LEU A 286 -5.52 12.00 -10.23
CA LEU A 286 -5.09 13.21 -10.95
C LEU A 286 -5.29 13.08 -12.46
N PHE A 287 -4.97 11.90 -13.01
CA PHE A 287 -5.21 11.61 -14.44
C PHE A 287 -6.70 11.57 -14.76
N ALA A 288 -7.52 10.93 -13.93
CA ALA A 288 -8.96 10.80 -14.17
C ALA A 288 -9.66 12.17 -14.13
N THR A 289 -9.26 13.07 -13.23
CA THR A 289 -9.73 14.46 -13.19
C THR A 289 -9.28 15.23 -14.43
N ALA A 290 -7.98 15.24 -14.72
CA ALA A 290 -7.43 16.04 -15.83
C ALA A 290 -7.89 15.58 -17.22
N ARG A 291 -8.01 14.25 -17.42
CA ARG A 291 -8.30 13.68 -18.75
C ARG A 291 -9.77 13.46 -19.02
N LEU A 292 -10.51 13.00 -18.00
CA LEU A 292 -11.90 12.55 -18.12
C LEU A 292 -12.88 13.47 -17.38
N GLY A 293 -12.37 14.45 -16.62
CA GLY A 293 -13.19 15.33 -15.79
C GLY A 293 -13.99 14.53 -14.73
N TRP A 294 -13.38 13.49 -14.15
CA TRP A 294 -14.04 12.68 -13.14
C TRP A 294 -13.92 13.32 -11.76
N ASP A 295 -15.04 13.34 -11.05
CA ASP A 295 -15.10 13.67 -9.63
C ASP A 295 -14.70 12.46 -8.77
N VAL A 296 -14.53 12.69 -7.47
CA VAL A 296 -14.16 11.64 -6.48
C VAL A 296 -15.11 10.43 -6.55
N ASN A 297 -16.41 10.68 -6.75
CA ASN A 297 -17.41 9.61 -6.78
C ASN A 297 -17.28 8.71 -8.01
N LYS A 298 -17.15 9.31 -9.20
CA LYS A 298 -16.94 8.54 -10.45
C LYS A 298 -15.66 7.72 -10.41
N TYR A 299 -14.58 8.33 -9.90
CA TYR A 299 -13.31 7.63 -9.75
C TYR A 299 -13.39 6.50 -8.71
N SER A 300 -14.10 6.70 -7.60
CA SER A 300 -14.30 5.66 -6.58
C SER A 300 -15.14 4.49 -7.10
N ILE A 301 -16.18 4.74 -7.89
CA ILE A 301 -16.95 3.67 -8.55
C ILE A 301 -16.05 2.86 -9.50
N TYR A 302 -15.20 3.52 -10.27
CA TYR A 302 -14.21 2.85 -11.13
C TYR A 302 -13.25 1.97 -10.30
N LEU A 303 -12.67 2.51 -9.23
CA LEU A 303 -11.77 1.75 -8.35
C LEU A 303 -12.49 0.55 -7.70
N ALA A 304 -13.72 0.74 -7.22
CA ALA A 304 -14.52 -0.35 -6.66
C ALA A 304 -14.77 -1.45 -7.70
N THR A 305 -15.09 -1.07 -8.93
CA THR A 305 -15.25 -2.01 -10.06
C THR A 305 -13.95 -2.77 -10.32
N ASN A 306 -12.81 -2.08 -10.32
CA ASN A 306 -11.50 -2.69 -10.52
C ASN A 306 -11.19 -3.72 -9.41
N ILE A 307 -11.48 -3.41 -8.15
CA ILE A 307 -11.27 -4.32 -7.02
C ILE A 307 -12.21 -5.53 -7.09
N ILE A 308 -13.48 -5.34 -7.43
CA ILE A 308 -14.44 -6.46 -7.60
C ILE A 308 -13.91 -7.42 -8.67
N PHE A 309 -13.44 -6.89 -9.80
CA PHE A 309 -12.83 -7.71 -10.83
C PHE A 309 -11.55 -8.38 -10.34
N SER A 310 -10.68 -7.73 -9.59
CA SER A 310 -9.45 -8.33 -9.06
C SER A 310 -9.69 -9.46 -8.05
N ILE A 311 -10.80 -9.43 -7.33
CA ILE A 311 -11.21 -10.53 -6.42
C ILE A 311 -11.68 -11.76 -7.20
N LEU A 312 -12.31 -11.57 -8.37
CA LEU A 312 -12.85 -12.66 -9.19
C LEU A 312 -11.78 -13.43 -9.98
N GLU A 313 -10.50 -13.07 -9.91
CA GLU A 313 -9.52 -13.51 -10.89
C GLU A 313 -8.12 -13.85 -10.45
N SER A 314 -7.49 -14.64 -11.33
CA SER A 314 -6.18 -15.20 -11.02
C SER A 314 -5.12 -15.31 -12.15
N LEU A 315 -5.34 -14.91 -13.38
CA LEU A 315 -4.44 -15.36 -14.46
C LEU A 315 -3.86 -14.35 -15.51
N VAL A 316 -4.38 -13.13 -15.77
CA VAL A 316 -3.94 -12.29 -16.93
C VAL A 316 -3.79 -10.79 -16.68
N ASN A 317 -2.76 -10.34 -15.97
CA ASN A 317 -2.59 -8.94 -15.50
C ASN A 317 -2.05 -7.89 -16.49
N LYS A 318 -1.64 -8.26 -17.67
CA LYS A 318 -0.63 -7.48 -18.44
C LYS A 318 -1.20 -6.58 -19.52
N ILE A 319 -2.39 -6.86 -20.01
CA ILE A 319 -3.04 -6.13 -21.10
C ILE A 319 -3.76 -4.88 -20.57
N GLY A 320 -4.22 -4.90 -19.31
CA GLY A 320 -4.94 -3.77 -18.70
C GLY A 320 -4.15 -2.46 -18.68
N CYS A 321 -2.88 -2.49 -18.25
CA CYS A 321 -2.03 -1.30 -18.22
C CYS A 321 -1.73 -0.74 -19.61
N LEU A 322 -1.60 -1.63 -20.63
CA LEU A 322 -1.44 -1.19 -22.01
C LEU A 322 -2.69 -0.44 -22.48
N VAL A 323 -3.88 -0.98 -22.27
CA VAL A 323 -5.16 -0.32 -22.60
C VAL A 323 -5.32 0.99 -21.84
N HIS A 324 -4.87 1.04 -20.57
CA HIS A 324 -4.90 2.26 -19.77
C HIS A 324 -4.04 3.39 -20.36
N SER A 325 -2.89 3.06 -20.97
CA SER A 325 -2.02 4.04 -21.66
C SER A 325 -2.73 4.75 -22.83
N PHE A 326 -3.69 4.08 -23.46
CA PHE A 326 -4.45 4.57 -24.61
C PHE A 326 -5.85 5.07 -24.23
N THR A 327 -6.07 5.44 -22.97
CA THR A 327 -7.37 5.91 -22.49
C THR A 327 -7.72 7.29 -23.05
N LEU A 328 -8.78 7.35 -23.86
CA LEU A 328 -9.37 8.58 -24.40
C LEU A 328 -10.81 8.80 -23.94
N LYS A 329 -11.52 7.74 -23.62
CA LYS A 329 -12.94 7.75 -23.22
C LYS A 329 -13.12 7.00 -21.90
N PRO A 330 -14.15 7.32 -21.09
CA PRO A 330 -14.41 6.67 -19.81
C PRO A 330 -14.47 5.12 -19.88
N TRP A 331 -15.05 4.56 -20.95
CA TRP A 331 -15.17 3.11 -21.07
C TRP A 331 -13.82 2.40 -21.28
N HIS A 332 -12.78 3.08 -21.79
CA HIS A 332 -11.43 2.50 -21.86
C HIS A 332 -10.86 2.19 -20.46
N MET A 333 -11.18 3.04 -19.45
CA MET A 333 -10.80 2.79 -18.06
C MET A 333 -11.44 1.49 -17.53
N TYR A 334 -12.75 1.31 -17.76
CA TYR A 334 -13.43 0.07 -17.36
C TYR A 334 -12.92 -1.14 -18.13
N LEU A 335 -12.61 -0.98 -19.42
CA LEU A 335 -11.99 -2.04 -20.21
C LEU A 335 -10.60 -2.40 -19.66
N SER A 336 -9.78 -1.43 -19.27
CA SER A 336 -8.48 -1.69 -18.63
C SER A 336 -8.64 -2.42 -17.30
N ALA A 337 -9.66 -2.07 -16.52
CA ALA A 337 -10.01 -2.77 -15.29
C ALA A 337 -10.39 -4.24 -15.54
N VAL A 338 -11.24 -4.50 -16.53
CA VAL A 338 -11.61 -5.88 -16.93
C VAL A 338 -10.39 -6.67 -17.40
N LEU A 339 -9.50 -6.06 -18.17
CA LEU A 339 -8.29 -6.74 -18.65
C LEU A 339 -7.19 -6.82 -17.58
N GLY A 340 -7.18 -5.91 -16.61
CA GLY A 340 -6.26 -5.87 -15.47
C GLY A 340 -6.72 -6.74 -14.30
N MET A 341 -7.94 -7.31 -14.36
CA MET A 341 -8.55 -8.06 -13.29
C MET A 341 -7.75 -9.30 -12.85
N PHE A 342 -6.84 -9.80 -13.69
CA PHE A 342 -6.02 -10.99 -13.49
C PHE A 342 -4.76 -10.80 -12.61
N GLY A 343 -4.67 -9.75 -11.79
CA GLY A 343 -3.46 -9.37 -11.04
C GLY A 343 -3.42 -9.56 -9.54
N GLY A 344 -4.54 -9.65 -8.90
CA GLY A 344 -4.62 -9.64 -7.43
C GLY A 344 -3.99 -10.84 -6.72
N ILE A 345 -3.87 -11.98 -7.36
CA ILE A 345 -3.35 -13.24 -6.75
C ILE A 345 -1.82 -13.34 -6.78
N THR A 346 -1.13 -12.50 -7.52
CA THR A 346 0.32 -12.65 -7.71
C THR A 346 1.09 -12.41 -6.41
N SER A 347 0.71 -11.41 -5.60
CA SER A 347 1.39 -11.11 -4.33
C SER A 347 1.31 -12.26 -3.31
N PRO A 348 0.14 -12.79 -2.93
CA PRO A 348 0.06 -13.91 -2.00
C PRO A 348 0.73 -15.18 -2.54
N MET A 349 0.68 -15.45 -3.85
CA MET A 349 1.39 -16.60 -4.43
C MET A 349 2.91 -16.47 -4.29
N ILE A 350 3.48 -15.29 -4.57
CA ILE A 350 4.92 -15.07 -4.43
C ILE A 350 5.31 -15.21 -2.96
N ARG A 351 4.55 -14.64 -2.02
CA ARG A 351 4.79 -14.82 -0.56
C ARG A 351 4.70 -16.28 -0.14
N ALA A 352 3.76 -17.06 -0.68
CA ALA A 352 3.66 -18.49 -0.43
C ALA A 352 4.88 -19.26 -0.99
N ILE A 353 5.39 -18.89 -2.16
CA ILE A 353 6.63 -19.46 -2.73
C ILE A 353 7.81 -19.16 -1.82
N ILE A 354 7.98 -17.91 -1.39
CA ILE A 354 9.04 -17.51 -0.44
C ILE A 354 8.95 -18.36 0.82
N SER A 355 7.76 -18.52 1.42
CA SER A 355 7.59 -19.28 2.67
C SER A 355 7.94 -20.75 2.53
N LYS A 356 7.75 -21.34 1.35
CA LYS A 356 8.10 -22.75 1.06
C LYS A 356 9.57 -22.95 0.68
N SER A 357 10.23 -21.89 0.18
CA SER A 357 11.63 -21.94 -0.28
C SER A 357 12.63 -21.66 0.85
N VAL A 358 12.15 -21.41 2.08
CA VAL A 358 12.95 -20.97 3.23
C VAL A 358 12.64 -21.87 4.42
N PRO A 359 13.66 -22.25 5.24
CA PRO A 359 13.40 -22.94 6.50
C PRO A 359 12.46 -22.14 7.41
N SER A 360 11.58 -22.82 8.13
CA SER A 360 10.56 -22.22 8.99
C SER A 360 11.12 -21.20 10.00
N GLU A 361 12.31 -21.48 10.55
CA GLU A 361 13.01 -20.63 11.53
C GLU A 361 13.45 -19.27 10.96
N ASP A 362 13.67 -19.16 9.64
CA ASP A 362 14.14 -17.96 8.97
C ASP A 362 13.05 -17.25 8.15
N THR A 363 11.88 -17.86 8.01
CA THR A 363 10.76 -17.31 7.21
C THR A 363 10.35 -15.93 7.69
N GLY A 364 10.23 -15.73 9.02
CA GLY A 364 9.90 -14.43 9.61
C GLY A 364 10.92 -13.34 9.26
N LYS A 365 12.23 -13.66 9.30
CA LYS A 365 13.30 -12.73 8.95
C LYS A 365 13.26 -12.31 7.47
N ILE A 366 12.98 -13.26 6.57
CA ILE A 366 12.88 -12.97 5.14
C ILE A 366 11.64 -12.14 4.84
N PHE A 367 10.51 -12.42 5.46
CA PHE A 367 9.34 -11.56 5.33
C PHE A 367 9.58 -10.16 5.92
N SER A 368 10.28 -10.06 7.04
CA SER A 368 10.70 -8.78 7.62
C SER A 368 11.52 -7.96 6.61
N MET A 369 12.52 -8.57 5.98
CA MET A 369 13.32 -7.90 4.94
C MET A 369 12.48 -7.51 3.73
N THR A 370 11.61 -8.41 3.24
CA THR A 370 10.74 -8.16 2.09
C THR A 370 9.84 -6.95 2.36
N VAL A 371 9.14 -6.91 3.49
CA VAL A 371 8.25 -5.80 3.84
C VAL A 371 9.04 -4.51 4.09
N SER A 372 10.24 -4.58 4.68
CA SER A 372 11.10 -3.41 4.84
C SER A 372 11.46 -2.79 3.48
N ILE A 373 11.80 -3.61 2.49
CA ILE A 373 12.10 -3.12 1.14
C ILE A 373 10.82 -2.61 0.46
N GLU A 374 9.69 -3.29 0.61
CA GLU A 374 8.39 -2.83 0.10
C GLU A 374 8.03 -1.44 0.65
N THR A 375 8.31 -1.17 1.92
CA THR A 375 8.07 0.13 2.56
C THR A 375 8.97 1.25 1.96
N LEU A 376 10.13 0.90 1.39
CA LEU A 376 10.99 1.82 0.65
C LEU A 376 10.47 2.14 -0.76
N THR A 377 9.61 1.30 -1.30
CA THR A 377 9.14 1.37 -2.69
C THR A 377 8.50 2.72 -3.05
N PRO A 378 7.64 3.35 -2.20
CA PRO A 378 7.06 4.65 -2.50
C PRO A 378 8.10 5.77 -2.68
N LEU A 379 9.31 5.64 -2.09
CA LEU A 379 10.41 6.59 -2.30
C LEU A 379 10.87 6.66 -3.77
N VAL A 380 10.74 5.56 -4.48
CA VAL A 380 11.10 5.48 -5.91
C VAL A 380 9.85 5.69 -6.77
N ALA A 381 8.75 5.03 -6.41
CA ALA A 381 7.52 5.05 -7.20
C ALA A 381 6.91 6.45 -7.29
N ALA A 382 6.70 7.14 -6.17
CA ALA A 382 6.03 8.42 -6.15
C ALA A 382 6.80 9.52 -6.94
N PRO A 383 8.12 9.75 -6.74
CA PRO A 383 8.87 10.69 -7.55
C PRO A 383 8.90 10.30 -9.03
N LEU A 384 9.16 9.02 -9.34
CA LEU A 384 9.24 8.53 -10.71
C LEU A 384 7.96 8.85 -11.50
N TYR A 385 6.82 8.43 -10.96
CA TYR A 385 5.54 8.59 -11.63
C TYR A 385 5.08 10.05 -11.66
N ASN A 386 5.24 10.81 -10.57
CA ASN A 386 4.88 12.22 -10.54
C ASN A 386 5.74 13.06 -11.49
N LEU A 387 7.05 12.85 -11.55
CA LEU A 387 7.93 13.62 -12.47
C LEU A 387 7.59 13.32 -13.92
N ILE A 388 7.35 12.06 -14.28
CA ILE A 388 6.92 11.70 -15.64
C ILE A 388 5.56 12.32 -15.94
N TYR A 389 4.61 12.23 -14.99
CA TYR A 389 3.28 12.81 -15.16
C TYR A 389 3.32 14.33 -15.33
N LEU A 390 4.10 15.04 -14.52
CA LEU A 390 4.26 16.50 -14.63
C LEU A 390 4.86 16.94 -15.97
N HIS A 391 5.79 16.16 -16.52
CA HIS A 391 6.43 16.48 -17.79
C HIS A 391 5.54 16.15 -19.00
N PHE A 392 4.68 15.15 -18.88
CA PHE A 392 3.81 14.67 -19.96
C PHE A 392 2.33 14.71 -19.57
N MET A 393 1.91 15.82 -18.94
CA MET A 393 0.50 16.00 -18.58
C MET A 393 -0.43 15.96 -19.80
N PRO A 394 -1.72 15.60 -19.62
CA PRO A 394 -2.70 15.75 -20.69
C PRO A 394 -2.67 17.18 -21.27
N PRO A 395 -2.76 17.38 -22.61
CA PRO A 395 -3.35 16.45 -23.59
C PRO A 395 -2.39 15.48 -24.28
N ILE A 396 -1.14 15.29 -23.80
CA ILE A 396 -0.17 14.39 -24.46
C ILE A 396 -0.70 12.95 -24.49
N TYR A 397 -0.52 12.29 -25.65
CA TYR A 397 -1.05 10.96 -25.91
C TYR A 397 -0.10 10.12 -26.79
N PRO A 398 0.15 8.84 -26.49
CA PRO A 398 -0.23 8.11 -25.26
C PRO A 398 0.51 8.62 -24.03
N LEU A 399 -0.06 8.41 -22.82
CA LEU A 399 0.58 8.91 -21.59
C LEU A 399 1.76 8.01 -21.20
N PRO A 400 3.01 8.52 -21.23
CA PRO A 400 4.19 7.69 -20.96
C PRO A 400 4.22 7.07 -19.58
N VAL A 401 3.54 7.66 -18.59
CA VAL A 401 3.49 7.18 -17.22
C VAL A 401 2.95 5.76 -17.11
N TRP A 402 1.91 5.41 -17.88
CA TRP A 402 1.33 4.07 -17.89
C TRP A 402 2.21 3.06 -18.64
N LEU A 403 3.00 3.53 -19.62
CA LEU A 403 3.97 2.69 -20.31
C LEU A 403 5.11 2.25 -19.40
N VAL A 404 5.42 3.01 -18.35
CA VAL A 404 6.37 2.59 -17.30
C VAL A 404 5.84 1.37 -16.56
N SER A 405 4.56 1.37 -16.15
CA SER A 405 3.94 0.19 -15.52
C SER A 405 3.98 -1.02 -16.45
N VAL A 406 3.70 -0.85 -17.76
CA VAL A 406 3.82 -1.93 -18.76
C VAL A 406 5.25 -2.49 -18.81
N GLY A 407 6.26 -1.61 -18.85
CA GLY A 407 7.66 -2.01 -18.85
C GLY A 407 8.05 -2.80 -17.60
N ILE A 408 7.61 -2.36 -16.43
CA ILE A 408 7.82 -3.05 -15.14
C ILE A 408 7.21 -4.45 -15.18
N TYR A 409 5.97 -4.60 -15.65
CA TYR A 409 5.33 -5.91 -15.75
C TYR A 409 6.03 -6.85 -16.76
N ILE A 410 6.56 -6.32 -17.87
CA ILE A 410 7.36 -7.12 -18.82
C ILE A 410 8.62 -7.65 -18.13
N ILE A 411 9.31 -6.81 -17.34
CA ILE A 411 10.49 -7.23 -16.56
C ILE A 411 10.12 -8.35 -15.58
N CYS A 412 8.99 -8.23 -14.87
CA CYS A 412 8.50 -9.29 -13.97
C CYS A 412 8.27 -10.62 -14.71
N ILE A 413 7.75 -10.57 -15.96
CA ILE A 413 7.57 -11.78 -16.78
C ILE A 413 8.92 -12.42 -17.09
N LEU A 414 9.88 -11.60 -17.54
CA LEU A 414 11.20 -12.09 -17.90
C LEU A 414 11.90 -12.75 -16.71
N ILE A 415 11.81 -12.15 -15.52
CA ILE A 415 12.32 -12.74 -14.27
C ILE A 415 11.63 -14.07 -13.98
N HIS A 416 10.30 -14.15 -14.13
CA HIS A 416 9.55 -15.38 -13.89
C HIS A 416 9.91 -16.49 -14.90
N MET A 417 10.09 -16.16 -16.17
CA MET A 417 10.51 -17.12 -17.21
C MET A 417 11.93 -17.64 -16.94
N SER A 418 12.87 -16.75 -16.57
CA SER A 418 14.23 -17.13 -16.19
C SER A 418 14.26 -18.09 -14.98
N TYR A 419 13.39 -17.85 -14.01
CA TYR A 419 13.20 -18.72 -12.86
C TYR A 419 12.71 -20.13 -13.27
N ARG A 420 11.71 -20.21 -14.12
CA ARG A 420 11.11 -21.48 -14.57
C ARG A 420 12.12 -22.33 -15.34
N THR A 421 12.94 -21.73 -16.19
CA THR A 421 13.99 -22.42 -16.92
C THR A 421 15.06 -22.99 -15.97
N ASN A 422 15.47 -22.24 -14.95
CA ASN A 422 16.47 -22.74 -13.98
C ASN A 422 15.97 -23.93 -13.15
N ILE A 423 14.69 -23.94 -12.73
CA ILE A 423 14.09 -25.10 -12.03
C ILE A 423 14.09 -26.34 -12.94
N VAL A 424 13.70 -26.16 -14.19
CA VAL A 424 13.67 -27.29 -15.16
C VAL A 424 15.08 -27.85 -15.34
N TYR A 425 16.08 -27.01 -15.51
CA TYR A 425 17.48 -27.47 -15.63
C TYR A 425 17.98 -28.17 -14.36
N HIS A 426 17.65 -27.65 -13.17
CA HIS A 426 18.06 -28.26 -11.90
C HIS A 426 17.41 -29.62 -11.67
N ASN A 427 16.11 -29.77 -11.99
CA ASN A 427 15.40 -31.06 -11.90
C ASN A 427 15.88 -32.07 -12.94
N TYR A 428 16.33 -31.64 -14.12
CA TYR A 428 16.96 -32.53 -15.12
C TYR A 428 18.34 -32.97 -14.67
N SER A 429 19.13 -32.11 -14.06
CA SER A 429 20.49 -32.47 -13.54
C SER A 429 20.43 -33.46 -12.37
N ILE A 430 19.41 -33.36 -11.50
CA ILE A 430 19.21 -34.31 -10.38
C ILE A 430 18.71 -35.70 -10.88
N LYS A 431 18.05 -35.77 -12.03
CA LYS A 431 17.62 -37.07 -12.63
C LYS A 431 18.71 -37.76 -13.42
N LEU A 432 19.82 -37.10 -13.68
CA LEU A 432 20.97 -37.63 -14.44
C LEU A 432 22.15 -38.06 -13.55
N ILE A 433 22.05 -37.88 -12.23
CA ILE A 433 22.93 -38.42 -11.19
C ILE A 433 22.16 -39.49 -10.41
#